data_f76f1056ceb9d20d0a73e774fb73056b
#
_entry.id   f76f1056ceb9d20d0a73e774fb73056b
#
_cell.length_a   1.000
_cell.length_b   1.000
_cell.length_c   1.000
_cell.angle_alpha   90.00
_cell.angle_beta   90.00
_cell.angle_gamma   90.00
#
_symmetry.space_group_name_H-M   'P 1'
#
loop_
_entity.id
_entity.type
_entity.pdbx_description
1 polymer ?
#
loop_
_entity_poly.entity_id
_entity_poly.type
_entity_poly.pdbx_seq_one_letter_code
_entity_poly.pdbx_strand_id
1 'polypeptide(L)' 'MLYPVLKKTIERGEYDAESIKENLDNLFAAGRLTPEQYENLYGMLAEREQAGEKPEEQI' A
#
# COMPACT_ATOMS: atom_id res chain seq x y z
N MET A 1 11.16 10.66 -6.06
CA MET A 1 10.68 9.38 -6.29
C MET A 1 9.83 8.87 -5.21
N LEU A 2 8.56 8.73 -5.51
CA LEU A 2 7.60 8.31 -4.52
C LEU A 2 7.53 6.81 -4.37
N TYR A 3 7.77 6.09 -5.45
CA TYR A 3 7.62 4.65 -5.40
C TYR A 3 8.53 3.99 -4.35
N PRO A 4 9.83 4.30 -4.31
CA PRO A 4 10.68 3.66 -3.30
C PRO A 4 10.29 4.05 -1.88
N VAL A 5 9.82 5.27 -1.69
CA VAL A 5 9.42 5.71 -0.37
C VAL A 5 8.19 4.95 0.07
N LEU A 6 7.21 4.81 -0.82
CA LEU A 6 6.01 4.07 -0.49
C LEU A 6 6.31 2.61 -0.23
N LYS A 7 7.18 2.04 -1.03
CA LYS A 7 7.54 0.66 -0.85
C LYS A 7 8.15 0.43 0.52
N LYS A 8 9.05 1.31 0.94
CA LYS A 8 9.67 1.17 2.24
C LYS A 8 8.65 1.35 3.35
N THR A 9 7.73 2.28 3.19
CA THR A 9 6.71 2.50 4.18
C THR A 9 5.87 1.24 4.38
N ILE A 10 5.50 0.60 3.29
CA ILE A 10 4.70 -0.60 3.38
C ILE A 10 5.51 -1.73 4.01
N GLU A 11 6.78 -1.84 3.63
CA GLU A 11 7.61 -2.89 4.18
C GLU A 11 7.79 -2.76 5.67
N ARG A 12 7.86 -1.54 6.16
CA ARG A 12 8.01 -1.33 7.58
C ARG A 12 6.73 -1.61 8.35
N GLY A 13 5.61 -1.54 7.67
CA GLY A 13 4.36 -1.82 8.34
C GLY A 13 3.83 -0.70 9.20
N GLU A 14 4.44 0.47 9.14
CA GLU A 14 4.00 1.60 9.94
C GLU A 14 3.17 2.52 9.09
N TYR A 15 1.93 2.17 8.84
CA TYR A 15 1.08 3.00 8.03
C TYR A 15 -0.38 2.69 8.35
N ASP A 16 -1.24 3.62 7.99
CA ASP A 16 -2.66 3.40 8.09
C ASP A 16 -3.13 2.88 6.74
N ALA A 17 -3.66 1.68 6.71
CA ALA A 17 -4.00 1.03 5.45
C ALA A 17 -4.92 1.86 4.59
N GLU A 18 -5.93 2.45 5.19
CA GLU A 18 -6.86 3.24 4.41
C GLU A 18 -6.20 4.49 3.84
N SER A 19 -5.38 5.15 4.65
CA SER A 19 -4.71 6.34 4.20
C SER A 19 -3.75 6.05 3.07
N ILE A 20 -3.01 4.96 3.17
CA ILE A 20 -2.03 4.67 2.13
C ILE A 20 -2.73 4.25 0.85
N LYS A 21 -3.85 3.56 0.94
CA LYS A 21 -4.59 3.20 -0.26
C LYS A 21 -5.12 4.44 -0.95
N GLU A 22 -5.60 5.39 -0.18
CA GLU A 22 -6.08 6.63 -0.74
C GLU A 22 -4.95 7.38 -1.41
N ASN A 23 -3.78 7.40 -0.79
CA ASN A 23 -2.63 8.03 -1.40
C ASN A 23 -2.25 7.37 -2.71
N LEU A 24 -2.28 6.05 -2.76
CA LEU A 24 -1.95 5.34 -3.98
C LEU A 24 -2.92 5.70 -5.09
N ASP A 25 -4.21 5.75 -4.76
CA ASP A 25 -5.20 6.11 -5.75
C ASP A 25 -4.96 7.52 -6.27
N ASN A 26 -4.68 8.45 -5.38
CA ASN A 26 -4.45 9.82 -5.77
C ASN A 26 -3.19 9.95 -6.62
N LEU A 27 -2.15 9.26 -6.26
CA LEU A 27 -0.91 9.33 -7.03
C LEU A 27 -1.08 8.71 -8.39
N PHE A 28 -1.82 7.62 -8.46
CA PHE A 28 -2.06 6.98 -9.74
C PHE A 28 -2.90 7.89 -10.62
N ALA A 29 -3.94 8.50 -10.05
CA ALA A 29 -4.79 9.40 -10.82
C ALA A 29 -4.02 10.63 -11.29
N ALA A 30 -3.04 11.06 -10.53
CA ALA A 30 -2.24 12.20 -10.91
C ALA A 30 -1.12 11.84 -11.87
N GLY A 31 -1.01 10.59 -12.25
CA GLY A 31 0.03 10.18 -13.17
C GLY A 31 1.39 10.02 -12.56
N ARG A 32 1.46 9.93 -11.23
CA ARG A 32 2.75 9.79 -10.57
C ARG A 32 3.15 8.36 -10.34
N LEU A 33 2.25 7.43 -10.55
CA LEU A 33 2.56 6.01 -10.46
C LEU A 33 2.16 5.36 -11.76
N THR A 34 2.98 4.45 -12.24
CA THR A 34 2.59 3.67 -13.40
C THR A 34 1.63 2.58 -12.96
N PRO A 35 0.84 2.02 -13.87
CA PRO A 35 -0.05 0.93 -13.48
C PRO A 35 0.69 -0.22 -12.84
N GLU A 36 1.90 -0.50 -13.31
CA GLU A 36 2.69 -1.57 -12.75
C GLU A 36 3.07 -1.27 -11.31
N GLN A 37 3.53 -0.05 -11.06
CA GLN A 37 3.91 0.34 -9.72
C GLN A 37 2.71 0.33 -8.80
N TYR A 38 1.58 0.79 -9.29
CA TYR A 38 0.36 0.82 -8.50
C TYR A 38 -0.03 -0.60 -8.08
N GLU A 39 0.01 -1.52 -9.03
CA GLU A 39 -0.34 -2.90 -8.72
C GLU A 39 0.63 -3.52 -7.75
N ASN A 40 1.91 -3.23 -7.90
CA ASN A 40 2.90 -3.79 -7.01
C ASN A 40 2.67 -3.31 -5.57
N LEU A 41 2.41 -2.04 -5.40
CA LEU A 41 2.20 -1.51 -4.06
C LEU A 41 0.91 -2.06 -3.46
N TYR A 42 -0.14 -2.18 -4.26
CA TYR A 42 -1.38 -2.73 -3.75
C TYR A 42 -1.20 -4.20 -3.39
N GLY A 43 -0.41 -4.92 -4.17
CA GLY A 43 -0.13 -6.31 -3.86
C GLY A 43 0.59 -6.45 -2.54
N MET A 44 1.54 -5.56 -2.27
CA MET A 44 2.24 -5.58 -1.01
C MET A 44 1.30 -5.32 0.16
N LEU A 45 0.40 -4.36 -0.03
CA LEU A 45 -0.56 -4.06 1.02
C LEU A 45 -1.47 -5.25 1.29
N ALA A 46 -1.94 -5.88 0.24
CA ALA A 46 -2.82 -7.03 0.41
C ALA A 46 -2.11 -8.16 1.13
N GLU A 47 -0.86 -8.37 0.80
CA GLU A 47 -0.12 -9.43 1.45
C GLU A 47 0.06 -9.16 2.92
N ARG A 48 0.34 -7.92 3.29
CA ARG A 48 0.54 -7.62 4.68
C ARG A 48 -0.76 -7.70 5.45
N GLU A 49 -1.85 -7.31 4.84
CA GLU A 49 -3.13 -7.43 5.49
C GLU A 49 -3.47 -8.87 5.75
N GLN A 50 -3.15 -9.76 4.82
CA GLN A 50 -3.41 -11.15 5.02
C GLN A 50 -2.44 -11.78 5.97
N ALA A 51 -1.27 -11.22 6.10
CA ALA A 51 -0.24 -11.83 6.89
C ALA A 51 -0.44 -11.70 8.37
N GLY A 52 -1.46 -11.07 8.80
CA GLY A 52 -1.68 -11.08 10.21
C GLY A 52 -1.96 -9.79 10.86
N GLU A 53 -2.09 -8.79 10.10
CA GLU A 53 -2.42 -7.63 10.67
C GLU A 53 -3.81 -7.52 10.99
N LYS A 54 -4.61 -8.46 10.75
CA LYS A 54 -5.98 -8.35 10.95
C LYS A 54 -6.47 -9.33 11.89
N PRO A 55 -5.96 -9.42 13.03
CA PRO A 55 -6.38 -10.44 13.95
C PRO A 55 -7.79 -10.24 14.39
N GLU A 56 -8.21 -9.02 14.38
CA GLU A 56 -9.50 -8.82 14.92
C GLU A 56 -10.54 -9.33 14.10
N GLU A 57 -10.32 -9.41 12.84
CA GLU A 57 -11.36 -9.80 12.08
C GLU A 57 -11.58 -11.19 12.14
N GLN A 58 -10.71 -11.95 12.57
CA GLN A 58 -10.95 -13.31 12.58
C GLN A 58 -11.77 -13.65 13.68
N ILE A 59 -12.07 -12.81 14.54
CA ILE A 59 -12.84 -13.17 15.62
C ILE A 59 -14.15 -13.56 15.36
#